data_fbbe1ade06c23ac44e5cd0f94e503d1c
#
_entry.id   fbbe1ade06c23ac44e5cd0f94e503d1c
#
_cell.length_a   1.000
_cell.length_b   1.000
_cell.length_c   1.000
_cell.angle_alpha   90.00
_cell.angle_beta   90.00
_cell.angle_gamma   90.00
#
_symmetry.space_group_name_H-M   'P 1'
#
loop_
_entity.id
_entity.type
_entity.pdbx_description
1 polymer ?
#
loop_
_entity_poly.entity_id
_entity_poly.type
_entity_poly.pdbx_seq_one_letter_code
_entity_poly.pdbx_strand_id
1 'polypeptide(L)' 'MLDPDKPTPLYRQLAAILRGQIERGELTGRVPSIKTLAQTHGVAMGTAERALTLLRDEGVIVMVIGRGAFVNRSGDA' A
#
# COMPACT_ATOMS: atom_id res chain seq x y z
N MET A 1 10.63 -0.03 -8.01
CA MET A 1 11.10 -1.33 -7.51
C MET A 1 11.77 -1.17 -6.16
N LEU A 2 11.57 -2.14 -5.28
CA LEU A 2 12.15 -2.09 -3.95
C LEU A 2 13.67 -2.27 -4.00
N ASP A 3 14.36 -1.46 -3.22
CA ASP A 3 15.81 -1.49 -3.17
C ASP A 3 16.27 -1.46 -1.71
N PRO A 4 16.74 -2.60 -1.18
CA PRO A 4 17.15 -2.67 0.22
C PRO A 4 18.40 -1.85 0.52
N ASP A 5 19.15 -1.45 -0.50
CA ASP A 5 20.36 -0.66 -0.31
C ASP A 5 20.09 0.83 -0.20
N LYS A 6 18.84 1.27 -0.50
CA LYS A 6 18.48 2.67 -0.32
C LYS A 6 18.30 3.00 1.15
N PRO A 7 18.66 4.24 1.56
CA PRO A 7 18.42 4.65 2.94
C PRO A 7 16.93 4.71 3.31
N THR A 8 16.04 4.83 2.32
CA THR A 8 14.59 4.83 2.56
C THR A 8 14.14 3.44 3.01
N PRO A 9 13.45 3.33 4.14
CA PRO A 9 12.95 2.03 4.60
C PRO A 9 12.07 1.35 3.56
N LEU A 10 12.10 0.01 3.54
CA LEU A 10 11.33 -0.76 2.56
C LEU A 10 9.83 -0.47 2.61
N TYR A 11 9.27 -0.27 3.80
CA TYR A 11 7.84 0.00 3.88
C TYR A 11 7.47 1.32 3.22
N ARG A 12 8.35 2.32 3.27
CA ARG A 12 8.10 3.59 2.60
C ARG A 12 8.24 3.45 1.08
N GLN A 13 9.20 2.64 0.65
CA GLN A 13 9.36 2.35 -0.78
C GLN A 13 8.12 1.65 -1.32
N LEU A 14 7.62 0.65 -0.59
CA LEU A 14 6.42 -0.07 -1.00
C LEU A 14 5.21 0.85 -1.03
N ALA A 15 5.07 1.70 -0.02
CA ALA A 15 3.97 2.67 0.00
C ALA A 15 4.03 3.59 -1.22
N ALA A 16 5.23 4.03 -1.60
CA ALA A 16 5.39 4.89 -2.78
C ALA A 16 4.99 4.17 -4.06
N ILE A 17 5.35 2.89 -4.19
CA ILE A 17 4.96 2.08 -5.35
C ILE A 17 3.44 1.99 -5.43
N LEU A 18 2.80 1.65 -4.32
CA LEU A 18 1.34 1.51 -4.29
C LEU A 18 0.64 2.85 -4.56
N ARG A 19 1.16 3.92 -3.98
CA ARG A 19 0.61 5.26 -4.20
C ARG A 19 0.66 5.62 -5.69
N GLY A 20 1.79 5.32 -6.35
CA GLY A 20 1.92 5.58 -7.77
C GLY A 20 0.94 4.75 -8.59
N GLN A 21 0.72 3.48 -8.23
CA GLN A 21 -0.24 2.65 -8.93
C GLN A 21 -1.66 3.21 -8.79
N ILE A 22 -1.99 3.71 -7.61
CA ILE A 22 -3.30 4.32 -7.37
C ILE A 22 -3.45 5.60 -8.21
N GLU A 23 -2.41 6.43 -8.23
CA GLU A 23 -2.45 7.69 -8.97
C GLU A 23 -2.60 7.47 -10.46
N ARG A 24 -2.00 6.40 -10.99
CA ARG A 24 -2.08 6.10 -12.42
C ARG A 24 -3.31 5.27 -12.79
N GLY A 25 -4.14 4.94 -11.81
CA GLY A 25 -5.33 4.12 -12.06
C GLY A 25 -5.04 2.64 -12.25
N GLU A 26 -3.81 2.20 -11.97
CA GLU A 26 -3.43 0.79 -12.08
C GLU A 26 -3.98 -0.03 -10.91
N LEU A 27 -4.19 0.60 -9.78
CA LEU A 27 -4.76 -0.04 -8.60
C LEU A 27 -6.00 0.73 -8.20
N THR A 28 -7.15 0.08 -8.28
CA THR A 28 -8.44 0.67 -7.95
C THR A 28 -9.24 -0.29 -7.08
N GLY A 29 -10.19 0.22 -6.33
CA GLY A 29 -11.06 -0.60 -5.52
C GLY A 29 -10.31 -1.23 -4.36
N ARG A 30 -10.39 -2.56 -4.28
CA ARG A 30 -9.81 -3.28 -3.15
C ARG A 30 -8.31 -3.40 -3.29
N VAL A 31 -7.60 -3.04 -2.22
CA VAL A 31 -6.14 -3.19 -2.15
C VAL A 31 -5.82 -4.66 -1.87
N PRO A 32 -4.78 -5.24 -2.50
CA PRO A 32 -4.38 -6.61 -2.20
C PRO A 32 -4.09 -6.80 -0.71
N SER A 33 -4.28 -8.02 -0.22
CA SER A 33 -4.06 -8.31 1.19
C SER A 33 -2.58 -8.17 1.56
N ILE A 34 -2.32 -8.05 2.87
CA ILE A 34 -0.96 -7.97 3.38
C ILE A 34 -0.14 -9.16 2.90
N LYS A 35 -0.71 -10.37 2.97
CA LYS A 35 -0.02 -11.58 2.53
C LYS A 35 0.31 -11.50 1.04
N THR A 36 -0.64 -11.08 0.23
CA THR A 36 -0.43 -10.96 -1.22
C THR A 36 0.65 -9.93 -1.51
N LEU A 37 0.61 -8.78 -0.85
CA LEU A 37 1.62 -7.73 -1.05
C LEU A 37 3.00 -8.23 -0.64
N ALA A 38 3.08 -8.94 0.49
CA ALA A 38 4.36 -9.49 0.95
C ALA A 38 4.93 -10.46 -0.08
N GLN A 39 4.10 -11.33 -0.63
CA GLN A 39 4.53 -12.30 -1.63
C GLN A 39 4.89 -11.64 -2.96
N THR A 40 4.08 -10.71 -3.41
CA THR A 40 4.28 -10.04 -4.69
C THR A 40 5.56 -9.22 -4.69
N HIS A 41 5.85 -8.53 -3.59
CA HIS A 41 6.97 -7.61 -3.52
C HIS A 41 8.19 -8.19 -2.80
N GLY A 42 8.09 -9.43 -2.30
CA GLY A 42 9.23 -10.08 -1.65
C GLY A 42 9.64 -9.43 -0.35
N VAL A 43 8.67 -8.96 0.44
CA VAL A 43 8.95 -8.32 1.73
C VAL A 43 8.24 -9.07 2.85
N ALA A 44 8.66 -8.81 4.08
CA ALA A 44 8.01 -9.37 5.25
C ALA A 44 6.59 -8.82 5.37
N MET A 45 5.70 -9.61 5.99
CA MET A 45 4.32 -9.18 6.18
C MET A 45 4.24 -7.90 7.02
N GLY A 46 5.10 -7.77 8.03
CA GLY A 46 5.14 -6.54 8.82
C GLY A 46 5.51 -5.31 8.00
N THR A 47 6.39 -5.47 7.02
CA THR A 47 6.74 -4.39 6.09
C THR A 47 5.53 -3.99 5.26
N ALA A 48 4.81 -4.98 4.73
CA ALA A 48 3.61 -4.71 3.94
C ALA A 48 2.53 -4.03 4.79
N GLU A 49 2.36 -4.49 6.03
CA GLU A 49 1.40 -3.88 6.95
C GLU A 49 1.74 -2.43 7.24
N ARG A 50 3.01 -2.13 7.49
CA ARG A 50 3.43 -0.76 7.75
C ARG A 50 3.23 0.13 6.54
N ALA A 51 3.43 -0.40 5.33
CA ALA A 51 3.19 0.36 4.11
C ALA A 51 1.71 0.74 4.00
N LEU A 52 0.81 -0.21 4.27
CA LEU A 52 -0.62 0.08 4.22
C LEU A 52 -1.03 1.07 5.31
N THR A 53 -0.45 0.93 6.51
CA THR A 53 -0.74 1.87 7.60
C THR A 53 -0.33 3.29 7.20
N LEU A 54 0.82 3.44 6.57
CA LEU A 54 1.27 4.74 6.10
C LEU A 54 0.28 5.33 5.07
N LEU A 55 -0.15 4.52 4.11
CA LEU A 55 -1.10 4.98 3.11
C LEU A 55 -2.45 5.34 3.74
N ARG A 56 -2.88 4.59 4.74
CA ARG A 56 -4.10 4.91 5.48
C ARG A 56 -3.97 6.27 6.17
N ASP A 57 -2.83 6.48 6.83
CA ASP A 57 -2.60 7.72 7.56
C ASP A 57 -2.54 8.93 6.61
N GLU A 58 -2.11 8.69 5.37
CA GLU A 58 -2.09 9.74 4.35
C GLU A 58 -3.44 9.93 3.67
N GLY A 59 -4.42 9.10 3.99
CA GLY A 59 -5.74 9.20 3.37
C GLY A 59 -5.83 8.61 1.98
N VAL A 60 -4.79 7.90 1.54
CA VAL A 60 -4.76 7.28 0.20
C VAL A 60 -5.63 6.04 0.14
N ILE A 61 -5.72 5.32 1.25
CA ILE A 61 -6.58 4.14 1.37
C ILE A 61 -7.40 4.24 2.66
N VAL A 62 -8.46 3.46 2.72
CA VAL A 62 -9.25 3.29 3.94
C VAL A 62 -9.24 1.82 4.31
N MET A 63 -9.25 1.54 5.61
CA MET A 63 -9.31 0.17 6.11
C MET A 63 -10.68 -0.06 6.72
N VAL A 64 -11.33 -1.14 6.28
CA VAL A 64 -12.67 -1.49 6.73
C VAL A 64 -12.58 -2.81 7.48
N ILE A 65 -12.93 -2.79 8.76
CA ILE A 65 -12.87 -3.98 9.61
C ILE A 65 -13.71 -5.09 8.98
N GLY A 66 -13.11 -6.27 8.85
CA GLY A 66 -13.78 -7.44 8.29
C GLY A 66 -13.85 -7.46 6.77
N ARG A 67 -13.41 -6.40 6.09
CA ARG A 67 -13.47 -6.35 4.62
C ARG A 67 -12.14 -6.10 3.95
N GLY A 68 -11.18 -5.49 4.65
CA GLY A 68 -9.85 -5.22 4.13
C GLY A 68 -9.64 -3.75 3.81
N ALA A 69 -8.67 -3.48 2.93
CA ALA A 69 -8.30 -2.12 2.57
C ALA A 69 -8.82 -1.78 1.17
N PHE A 70 -9.22 -0.54 0.99
CA PHE A 70 -9.78 -0.06 -0.27
C PHE A 70 -9.15 1.28 -0.63
N VAL A 71 -8.98 1.52 -1.92
CA VAL A 71 -8.50 2.80 -2.39
C VAL A 71 -9.53 3.87 -2.03
N ASN A 72 -9.04 4.94 -1.41
CA ASN A 72 -9.90 6.05 -1.03
C ASN A 72 -10.09 6.97 -2.25
N ARG A 73 -11.31 7.10 -2.71
CA ARG A 73 -11.62 7.94 -3.84
C ARG A 73 -11.93 9.34 -3.36
N SER A 74 -10.90 9.99 -2.85
CA SER A 74 -11.07 11.28 -2.19
C SER A 74 -11.71 12.33 -3.07
N GLY A 75 -11.51 12.23 -4.37
CA GLY A 75 -12.16 13.15 -5.29
C GLY A 75 -13.67 13.02 -5.33
N ASP A 76 -14.19 11.91 -4.81
CA ASP A 76 -15.62 11.63 -4.76
C ASP A 76 -16.26 12.09 -3.46
N ALA A 77 -15.45 12.52 -2.54
CA ALA A 77 -15.94 12.91 -1.21
C ALA A 77 -16.72 14.21 -1.25
#